data_6369b289553da4e725bff8bf05f778d4
#
_entry.id   6369b289553da4e725bff8bf05f778d4
#
_cell.length_a   1.000
_cell.length_b   1.000
_cell.length_c   1.000
_cell.angle_alpha   90.00
_cell.angle_beta   90.00
_cell.angle_gamma   90.00
#
_symmetry.space_group_name_H-M   'P 1'
#
loop_
_entity.id
_entity.type
_entity.pdbx_description
1 polymer ?
#
loop_
_entity_poly.entity_id
_entity_poly.type
_entity_poly.pdbx_seq_one_letter_code
_entity_poly.pdbx_strand_id
1 'polypeptide(L)'
;FGFLSERADFATVVLEAGLTWVGPSPQAIEKMGDKMTARQTMRQAGVPVIPGEEVEEEDEAAALEALRQASTRVGYPLLLKASSGGGGKGMRAVHDPADFDQAAAGARREAVAAFGDGRIYIERLLSGSKHIEIQVLADQKGRTVHLGERECSVQRRHQKVFEEAPGPTMTPELRNAMGQAAIAAAKAVDYVGAGTVEFLLAPSGEFFFLEMNTRIQVEHPVTELVTGVDIVREQLRIAQGEPMSCGDLMLRGHAIEVRLYAEDA
;
A
#
# COMPACT_ATOMS: atom_id res chain seq x y z
N PHE A 1 -11.68 -1.17 9.85
CA PHE A 1 -10.66 -0.11 9.80
C PHE A 1 -10.63 0.67 11.12
N GLY A 2 -9.50 1.27 11.44
CA GLY A 2 -9.33 2.05 12.66
C GLY A 2 -7.93 1.86 13.26
N PHE A 3 -7.67 2.50 14.41
CA PHE A 3 -6.32 2.62 14.99
C PHE A 3 -5.60 1.31 15.29
N LEU A 4 -6.32 0.21 15.58
CA LEU A 4 -5.75 -1.09 15.94
C LEU A 4 -5.79 -2.11 14.80
N SER A 5 -6.36 -1.78 13.65
CA SER A 5 -6.59 -2.74 12.56
C SER A 5 -5.30 -3.22 11.87
N GLU A 6 -4.23 -2.45 11.95
CA GLU A 6 -2.92 -2.78 11.38
C GLU A 6 -1.84 -2.93 12.47
N ARG A 7 -2.25 -3.36 13.67
CA ARG A 7 -1.37 -3.63 14.81
C ARG A 7 -1.20 -5.13 15.01
N ALA A 8 -0.05 -5.67 14.64
CA ALA A 8 0.27 -7.09 14.78
C ALA A 8 0.21 -7.57 16.24
N ASP A 9 0.71 -6.75 17.18
CA ASP A 9 0.64 -7.01 18.61
C ASP A 9 -0.81 -7.10 19.13
N PHE A 10 -1.70 -6.21 18.67
CA PHE A 10 -3.11 -6.27 19.03
C PHE A 10 -3.79 -7.54 18.46
N ALA A 11 -3.53 -7.88 17.20
CA ALA A 11 -4.06 -9.09 16.60
C ALA A 11 -3.60 -10.35 17.36
N THR A 12 -2.34 -10.37 17.81
CA THR A 12 -1.79 -11.45 18.65
C THR A 12 -2.54 -11.57 19.97
N VAL A 13 -2.74 -10.47 20.69
CA VAL A 13 -3.47 -10.47 21.97
C VAL A 13 -4.91 -10.97 21.80
N VAL A 14 -5.60 -10.60 20.70
CA VAL A 14 -6.96 -11.08 20.41
C VAL A 14 -6.96 -12.60 20.22
N LEU A 15 -6.00 -13.13 19.48
CA LEU A 15 -5.87 -14.57 19.23
C LEU A 15 -5.52 -15.34 20.52
N GLU A 16 -4.59 -14.83 21.34
CA GLU A 16 -4.22 -15.43 22.63
C GLU A 16 -5.36 -15.43 23.63
N ALA A 17 -6.27 -14.47 23.55
CA ALA A 17 -7.50 -14.44 24.33
C ALA A 17 -8.56 -15.48 23.87
N GLY A 18 -8.26 -16.27 22.82
CA GLY A 18 -9.19 -17.26 22.26
C GLY A 18 -10.33 -16.66 21.45
N LEU A 19 -10.21 -15.39 21.05
CA LEU A 19 -11.20 -14.71 20.22
C LEU A 19 -10.88 -14.90 18.73
N THR A 20 -11.92 -14.86 17.90
CA THR A 20 -11.75 -14.93 16.45
C THR A 20 -11.29 -13.57 15.91
N TRP A 21 -10.10 -13.54 15.31
CA TRP A 21 -9.59 -12.38 14.59
C TRP A 21 -10.16 -12.35 13.18
N VAL A 22 -10.81 -11.25 12.79
CA VAL A 22 -11.33 -11.03 11.43
C VAL A 22 -10.33 -10.20 10.65
N GLY A 23 -9.41 -10.86 9.99
CA GLY A 23 -8.32 -10.19 9.25
C GLY A 23 -7.14 -11.12 8.98
N PRO A 24 -6.03 -10.58 8.46
CA PRO A 24 -4.82 -11.35 8.18
C PRO A 24 -4.07 -11.71 9.46
N SER A 25 -3.10 -12.63 9.34
CA SER A 25 -2.25 -13.02 10.46
C SER A 25 -1.41 -11.84 10.99
N PRO A 26 -1.01 -11.86 12.28
CA PRO A 26 -0.06 -10.87 12.82
C PRO A 26 1.21 -10.75 11.97
N GLN A 27 1.72 -11.87 11.46
CA GLN A 27 2.91 -11.92 10.61
C GLN A 27 2.72 -11.20 9.28
N ALA A 28 1.54 -11.31 8.65
CA ALA A 28 1.22 -10.59 7.43
C ALA A 28 1.11 -9.07 7.68
N ILE A 29 0.50 -8.69 8.81
CA ILE A 29 0.41 -7.28 9.22
C ILE A 29 1.82 -6.69 9.44
N GLU A 30 2.68 -7.40 10.16
CA GLU A 30 4.05 -6.96 10.46
C GLU A 30 4.90 -6.80 9.19
N LYS A 31 4.88 -7.83 8.31
CA LYS A 31 5.61 -7.79 7.03
C LYS A 31 5.21 -6.63 6.14
N MET A 32 3.90 -6.31 6.09
CA MET A 32 3.40 -5.24 5.23
C MET A 32 3.47 -3.86 5.89
N GLY A 33 3.57 -3.80 7.22
CA GLY A 33 3.73 -2.56 7.98
C GLY A 33 5.11 -1.92 7.87
N ASP A 34 6.17 -2.70 7.63
CA ASP A 34 7.51 -2.20 7.36
C ASP A 34 7.73 -2.06 5.84
N LYS A 35 7.94 -0.84 5.37
CA LYS A 35 8.01 -0.53 3.94
C LYS A 35 9.18 -1.21 3.23
N MET A 36 10.33 -1.37 3.92
CA MET A 36 11.51 -2.02 3.34
C MET A 36 11.25 -3.51 3.17
N THR A 37 10.75 -4.16 4.21
CA THR A 37 10.36 -5.58 4.19
C THR A 37 9.28 -5.84 3.15
N ALA A 38 8.25 -4.99 3.07
CA ALA A 38 7.20 -5.09 2.08
C ALA A 38 7.75 -5.02 0.66
N ARG A 39 8.61 -4.02 0.35
CA ARG A 39 9.22 -3.88 -0.99
C ARG A 39 10.08 -5.07 -1.36
N GLN A 40 10.90 -5.58 -0.43
CA GLN A 40 11.72 -6.75 -0.66
C GLN A 40 10.87 -8.00 -0.94
N THR A 41 9.82 -8.19 -0.14
CA THR A 41 8.84 -9.29 -0.34
C THR A 41 8.17 -9.18 -1.72
N MET A 42 7.78 -7.97 -2.13
CA MET A 42 7.16 -7.75 -3.43
C MET A 42 8.12 -8.03 -4.59
N ARG A 43 9.39 -7.59 -4.50
CA ARG A 43 10.41 -7.94 -5.50
C ARG A 43 10.57 -9.45 -5.67
N GLN A 44 10.64 -10.19 -4.55
CA GLN A 44 10.76 -11.66 -4.56
C GLN A 44 9.53 -12.34 -5.16
N ALA A 45 8.34 -11.74 -4.98
CA ALA A 45 7.09 -12.20 -5.57
C ALA A 45 6.90 -11.80 -7.04
N GLY A 46 7.84 -11.07 -7.65
CA GLY A 46 7.72 -10.57 -9.02
C GLY A 46 6.74 -9.41 -9.19
N VAL A 47 6.34 -8.77 -8.10
CA VAL A 47 5.49 -7.58 -8.13
C VAL A 47 6.36 -6.35 -8.43
N PRO A 48 6.01 -5.52 -9.44
CA PRO A 48 6.80 -4.34 -9.76
C PRO A 48 6.88 -3.37 -8.57
N VAL A 49 8.08 -2.95 -8.20
CA VAL A 49 8.32 -1.91 -7.18
C VAL A 49 9.03 -0.72 -7.80
N ILE A 50 8.80 0.48 -7.27
CA ILE A 50 9.47 1.69 -7.75
C ILE A 50 10.98 1.48 -7.68
N PRO A 51 11.75 1.74 -8.75
CA PRO A 51 13.20 1.69 -8.69
C PRO A 51 13.73 2.57 -7.55
N GLY A 52 14.54 2.00 -6.70
CA GLY A 52 15.06 2.67 -5.52
C GLY A 52 16.00 1.79 -4.74
N GLU A 53 16.71 2.39 -3.81
CA GLU A 53 17.69 1.74 -2.97
C GLU A 53 17.47 2.04 -1.49
N GLU A 54 17.69 1.02 -0.70
CA GLU A 54 17.62 1.03 0.74
C GLU A 54 19.04 1.09 1.31
N VAL A 55 19.20 1.78 2.42
CA VAL A 55 20.48 1.90 3.12
C VAL A 55 20.29 1.41 4.54
N GLU A 56 21.01 0.35 4.90
CA GLU A 56 20.91 -0.33 6.21
C GLU A 56 22.00 0.12 7.20
N GLU A 57 22.80 1.15 6.86
CA GLU A 57 23.87 1.66 7.69
C GLU A 57 23.33 2.32 8.96
N GLU A 58 23.82 1.90 10.13
CA GLU A 58 23.46 2.46 11.43
C GLU A 58 24.17 3.79 11.72
N ASP A 59 25.43 3.91 11.30
CA ASP A 59 26.20 5.15 11.43
C ASP A 59 25.66 6.25 10.52
N GLU A 60 25.42 7.41 11.08
CA GLU A 60 24.76 8.51 10.37
C GLU A 60 25.59 9.02 9.18
N ALA A 61 26.90 9.13 9.34
CA ALA A 61 27.78 9.64 8.28
C ALA A 61 27.93 8.60 7.15
N ALA A 62 28.07 7.32 7.51
CA ALA A 62 28.10 6.22 6.55
C ALA A 62 26.77 6.09 5.81
N ALA A 63 25.64 6.21 6.51
CA ALA A 63 24.30 6.19 5.91
C ALA A 63 24.11 7.33 4.90
N LEU A 64 24.54 8.55 5.23
CA LEU A 64 24.43 9.70 4.32
C LEU A 64 25.29 9.49 3.06
N GLU A 65 26.51 8.97 3.21
CA GLU A 65 27.38 8.68 2.07
C GLU A 65 26.82 7.56 1.18
N ALA A 66 26.30 6.48 1.78
CA ALA A 66 25.65 5.41 1.05
C ALA A 66 24.39 5.89 0.30
N LEU A 67 23.59 6.77 0.93
CA LEU A 67 22.43 7.41 0.28
C LEU A 67 22.86 8.31 -0.88
N ARG A 68 23.97 9.03 -0.77
CA ARG A 68 24.51 9.86 -1.85
C ARG A 68 24.93 9.00 -3.04
N GLN A 69 25.62 7.89 -2.80
CA GLN A 69 25.97 6.94 -3.85
C GLN A 69 24.72 6.30 -4.49
N ALA A 70 23.74 5.92 -3.68
CA ALA A 70 22.46 5.42 -4.17
C ALA A 70 21.71 6.45 -5.03
N SER A 71 21.74 7.74 -4.66
CA SER A 71 21.10 8.80 -5.43
C SER A 71 21.64 8.93 -6.85
N THR A 72 22.95 8.69 -7.03
CA THR A 72 23.61 8.70 -8.35
C THR A 72 23.13 7.53 -9.22
N ARG A 73 22.87 6.36 -8.61
CA ARG A 73 22.40 5.16 -9.33
C ARG A 73 20.89 5.23 -9.66
N VAL A 74 20.07 5.74 -8.72
CA VAL A 74 18.63 5.91 -8.92
C VAL A 74 18.32 7.03 -9.91
N GLY A 75 19.11 8.10 -9.87
CA GLY A 75 18.93 9.28 -10.71
C GLY A 75 17.89 10.26 -10.16
N TYR A 76 17.94 11.47 -10.72
CA TYR A 76 17.02 12.56 -10.34
C TYR A 76 15.94 12.76 -11.40
N PRO A 77 14.72 13.23 -11.02
CA PRO A 77 14.30 13.53 -9.64
C PRO A 77 14.05 12.27 -8.82
N LEU A 78 14.34 12.35 -7.51
CA LEU A 78 14.15 11.26 -6.57
C LEU A 78 13.31 11.68 -5.36
N LEU A 79 12.85 10.69 -4.62
CA LEU A 79 12.08 10.85 -3.39
C LEU A 79 12.80 10.15 -2.24
N LEU A 80 13.13 10.91 -1.20
CA LEU A 80 13.58 10.38 0.09
C LEU A 80 12.36 10.03 0.93
N LYS A 81 12.36 8.87 1.57
CA LYS A 81 11.23 8.37 2.38
C LYS A 81 11.73 7.75 3.67
N ALA A 82 11.02 7.99 4.79
CA ALA A 82 11.23 7.23 6.03
C ALA A 82 10.83 5.77 5.83
N SER A 83 11.61 4.84 6.38
CA SER A 83 11.32 3.40 6.36
C SER A 83 10.08 3.08 7.17
N SER A 84 9.93 3.72 8.33
CA SER A 84 8.80 3.57 9.23
C SER A 84 7.76 4.66 9.01
N GLY A 85 6.46 4.33 9.23
CA GLY A 85 5.38 5.29 9.21
C GLY A 85 4.66 5.47 7.87
N GLY A 86 3.66 6.36 7.85
CA GLY A 86 2.75 6.60 6.72
C GLY A 86 2.28 8.06 6.66
N GLY A 87 1.30 8.34 5.76
CA GLY A 87 0.68 9.66 5.65
C GLY A 87 1.58 10.77 5.10
N GLY A 88 2.66 10.42 4.37
CA GLY A 88 3.55 11.39 3.73
C GLY A 88 4.56 12.09 4.65
N LYS A 89 4.62 11.74 5.93
CA LYS A 89 5.63 12.28 6.85
C LYS A 89 7.00 11.69 6.55
N GLY A 90 8.06 12.51 6.61
CA GLY A 90 9.43 12.11 6.30
C GLY A 90 9.68 11.87 4.81
N MET A 91 8.84 12.44 3.92
CA MET A 91 9.03 12.41 2.47
C MET A 91 9.57 13.73 1.95
N ARG A 92 10.63 13.66 1.12
CA ARG A 92 11.22 14.85 0.47
C ARG A 92 11.59 14.55 -0.98
N ALA A 93 11.02 15.31 -1.90
CA ALA A 93 11.43 15.30 -3.30
C ALA A 93 12.74 16.06 -3.47
N VAL A 94 13.66 15.48 -4.24
CA VAL A 94 14.95 16.12 -4.60
C VAL A 94 15.05 16.13 -6.11
N HIS A 95 15.09 17.33 -6.67
CA HIS A 95 15.17 17.56 -8.11
C HIS A 95 16.60 17.84 -8.57
N ASP A 96 17.39 18.53 -7.73
CA ASP A 96 18.78 18.88 -8.02
C ASP A 96 19.72 18.12 -7.06
N PRO A 97 20.79 17.49 -7.56
CA PRO A 97 21.83 16.87 -6.74
C PRO A 97 22.40 17.78 -5.63
N ALA A 98 22.47 19.10 -5.88
CA ALA A 98 22.98 20.06 -4.91
C ALA A 98 22.14 20.15 -3.63
N ASP A 99 20.84 19.82 -3.70
CA ASP A 99 19.93 19.90 -2.57
C ASP A 99 19.89 18.60 -1.75
N PHE A 100 20.58 17.54 -2.21
CA PHE A 100 20.43 16.19 -1.66
C PHE A 100 20.79 16.11 -0.17
N ASP A 101 21.93 16.63 0.24
CA ASP A 101 22.42 16.51 1.62
C ASP A 101 21.48 17.20 2.61
N GLN A 102 21.01 18.40 2.26
CA GLN A 102 20.05 19.12 3.09
C GLN A 102 18.72 18.38 3.20
N ALA A 103 18.25 17.83 2.09
CA ALA A 103 16.99 17.07 2.03
C ALA A 103 17.11 15.77 2.84
N ALA A 104 18.20 15.02 2.70
CA ALA A 104 18.44 13.77 3.42
C ALA A 104 18.53 13.99 4.94
N ALA A 105 19.32 14.97 5.38
CA ALA A 105 19.39 15.32 6.80
C ALA A 105 18.04 15.80 7.35
N GLY A 106 17.25 16.53 6.54
CA GLY A 106 15.90 16.96 6.91
C GLY A 106 14.93 15.80 7.03
N ALA A 107 14.90 14.87 6.07
CA ALA A 107 14.05 13.70 6.07
C ALA A 107 14.35 12.80 7.29
N ARG A 108 15.63 12.57 7.59
CA ARG A 108 16.07 11.78 8.74
C ARG A 108 15.61 12.39 10.08
N ARG A 109 15.82 13.69 10.29
CA ARG A 109 15.34 14.37 11.53
C ARG A 109 13.83 14.26 11.68
N GLU A 110 13.08 14.43 10.61
CA GLU A 110 11.62 14.31 10.63
C GLU A 110 11.18 12.87 10.93
N ALA A 111 11.86 11.86 10.36
CA ALA A 111 11.61 10.45 10.62
C ALA A 111 11.85 10.10 12.09
N VAL A 112 12.99 10.52 12.68
CA VAL A 112 13.27 10.33 14.11
C VAL A 112 12.22 10.99 14.99
N ALA A 113 11.85 12.24 14.68
CA ALA A 113 10.88 12.97 15.50
C ALA A 113 9.46 12.37 15.43
N ALA A 114 9.06 11.85 14.27
CA ALA A 114 7.72 11.32 14.07
C ALA A 114 7.57 9.84 14.44
N PHE A 115 8.61 9.03 14.27
CA PHE A 115 8.54 7.57 14.35
C PHE A 115 9.58 6.94 15.28
N GLY A 116 10.54 7.72 15.80
CA GLY A 116 11.66 7.21 16.59
C GLY A 116 12.71 6.44 15.78
N ASP A 117 12.56 6.38 14.47
CA ASP A 117 13.42 5.64 13.52
C ASP A 117 13.90 6.60 12.42
N GLY A 118 15.23 6.73 12.31
CA GLY A 118 15.88 7.64 11.35
C GLY A 118 16.24 6.98 10.02
N ARG A 119 15.88 5.73 9.79
CA ARG A 119 16.16 5.04 8.53
C ARG A 119 15.34 5.68 7.41
N ILE A 120 16.03 6.00 6.33
CA ILE A 120 15.44 6.53 5.11
C ILE A 120 15.95 5.76 3.89
N TYR A 121 15.15 5.72 2.84
CA TYR A 121 15.50 5.11 1.56
C TYR A 121 15.18 6.05 0.41
N ILE A 122 15.70 5.73 -0.77
CA ILE A 122 15.56 6.53 -1.98
C ILE A 122 14.72 5.79 -2.99
N GLU A 123 13.78 6.50 -3.61
CA GLU A 123 13.02 6.01 -4.78
C GLU A 123 13.08 7.04 -5.91
N ARG A 124 12.92 6.56 -7.15
CA ARG A 124 12.66 7.45 -8.28
C ARG A 124 11.34 8.19 -8.06
N LEU A 125 11.35 9.50 -8.25
CA LEU A 125 10.12 10.29 -8.18
C LEU A 125 9.29 10.07 -9.46
N LEU A 126 8.08 9.56 -9.28
CA LEU A 126 7.12 9.36 -10.37
C LEU A 126 6.20 10.57 -10.46
N SER A 127 6.42 11.43 -11.44
CA SER A 127 5.57 12.61 -11.67
C SER A 127 4.34 12.26 -12.52
N GLY A 128 3.18 12.83 -12.17
CA GLY A 128 1.93 12.64 -12.92
C GLY A 128 1.35 11.23 -12.82
N SER A 129 1.81 10.43 -11.85
CA SER A 129 1.25 9.10 -11.60
C SER A 129 -0.13 9.17 -11.00
N LYS A 130 -0.94 8.14 -11.31
CA LYS A 130 -2.25 7.93 -10.69
C LYS A 130 -2.15 6.94 -9.54
N HIS A 131 -2.99 7.14 -8.53
CA HIS A 131 -3.13 6.23 -7.41
C HIS A 131 -4.24 5.23 -7.74
N ILE A 132 -3.84 4.01 -8.02
CA ILE A 132 -4.74 2.90 -8.33
C ILE A 132 -4.56 1.84 -7.24
N GLU A 133 -5.64 1.36 -6.72
CA GLU A 133 -5.63 0.31 -5.70
C GLU A 133 -6.48 -0.88 -6.10
N ILE A 134 -6.01 -2.07 -5.77
CA ILE A 134 -6.67 -3.33 -6.11
C ILE A 134 -7.21 -3.96 -4.83
N GLN A 135 -8.53 -4.15 -4.78
CA GLN A 135 -9.16 -4.90 -3.69
C GLN A 135 -8.83 -6.38 -3.83
N VAL A 136 -8.23 -6.97 -2.81
CA VAL A 136 -8.02 -8.43 -2.73
C VAL A 136 -8.91 -9.05 -1.66
N LEU A 137 -9.25 -10.30 -1.87
CA LEU A 137 -9.93 -11.15 -0.91
C LEU A 137 -9.28 -12.54 -0.94
N ALA A 138 -8.92 -13.06 0.23
CA ALA A 138 -8.26 -14.36 0.36
C ALA A 138 -8.90 -15.19 1.47
N ASP A 139 -9.15 -16.47 1.22
CA ASP A 139 -9.73 -17.38 2.22
C ASP A 139 -8.67 -18.32 2.84
N GLN A 140 -9.05 -18.96 3.92
CA GLN A 140 -8.18 -19.92 4.62
C GLN A 140 -7.97 -21.23 3.85
N LYS A 141 -8.60 -21.40 2.66
CA LYS A 141 -8.45 -22.56 1.78
C LYS A 141 -7.42 -22.34 0.69
N GLY A 142 -6.76 -21.17 0.70
CA GLY A 142 -5.71 -20.80 -0.25
C GLY A 142 -6.23 -20.14 -1.54
N ARG A 143 -7.54 -19.89 -1.65
CA ARG A 143 -8.08 -19.12 -2.77
C ARG A 143 -7.87 -17.64 -2.53
N THR A 144 -7.28 -16.97 -3.50
CA THR A 144 -7.05 -15.51 -3.50
C THR A 144 -7.60 -14.94 -4.81
N VAL A 145 -8.42 -13.90 -4.72
CA VAL A 145 -8.98 -13.19 -5.88
C VAL A 145 -8.78 -11.69 -5.74
N HIS A 146 -8.87 -10.98 -6.86
CA HIS A 146 -9.04 -9.53 -6.84
C HIS A 146 -10.47 -9.15 -7.25
N LEU A 147 -10.99 -8.05 -6.69
CA LEU A 147 -12.33 -7.54 -6.96
C LEU A 147 -12.30 -6.25 -7.78
N GLY A 148 -11.29 -6.10 -8.63
CA GLY A 148 -11.07 -4.93 -9.46
C GLY A 148 -10.36 -3.79 -8.73
N GLU A 149 -10.26 -2.68 -9.44
CA GLU A 149 -9.56 -1.48 -8.98
C GLU A 149 -10.52 -0.40 -8.50
N ARG A 150 -9.93 0.52 -7.72
CA ARG A 150 -10.43 1.86 -7.43
C ARG A 150 -9.37 2.87 -7.87
N GLU A 151 -9.77 3.96 -8.49
CA GLU A 151 -8.90 5.12 -8.71
C GLU A 151 -9.11 6.13 -7.58
N CYS A 152 -8.02 6.48 -6.88
CA CYS A 152 -8.01 7.37 -5.71
C CYS A 152 -7.03 8.52 -5.89
N SER A 153 -6.85 9.00 -7.13
CA SER A 153 -5.85 10.02 -7.46
C SER A 153 -6.21 11.41 -6.93
N VAL A 154 -7.50 11.68 -6.69
CA VAL A 154 -7.96 12.96 -6.14
C VAL A 154 -7.77 12.96 -4.63
N GLN A 155 -6.73 13.66 -4.18
CA GLN A 155 -6.30 13.67 -2.78
C GLN A 155 -6.05 15.09 -2.28
N ARG A 156 -6.28 15.33 -1.00
CA ARG A 156 -5.91 16.55 -0.28
C ARG A 156 -4.83 16.19 0.74
N ARG A 157 -3.60 16.66 0.55
CA ARG A 157 -2.47 16.39 1.46
C ARG A 157 -2.27 14.87 1.73
N HIS A 158 -2.27 14.07 0.66
CA HIS A 158 -2.19 12.59 0.70
C HIS A 158 -3.39 11.88 1.33
N GLN A 159 -4.49 12.57 1.56
CA GLN A 159 -5.75 11.99 2.01
C GLN A 159 -6.70 11.85 0.82
N LYS A 160 -7.19 10.64 0.58
CA LYS A 160 -8.19 10.36 -0.45
C LYS A 160 -9.46 11.14 -0.13
N VAL A 161 -10.07 11.80 -1.12
CA VAL A 161 -11.32 12.59 -0.97
C VAL A 161 -12.36 12.21 -2.01
N PHE A 162 -11.94 11.53 -3.07
CA PHE A 162 -12.78 11.07 -4.16
C PHE A 162 -12.22 9.73 -4.65
N GLU A 163 -13.08 8.73 -4.71
CA GLU A 163 -12.76 7.38 -5.13
C GLU A 163 -13.79 6.91 -6.15
N GLU A 164 -13.33 6.24 -7.21
CA GLU A 164 -14.21 5.71 -8.24
C GLU A 164 -13.82 4.32 -8.73
N ALA A 165 -14.80 3.54 -9.12
CA ALA A 165 -14.65 2.23 -9.74
C ALA A 165 -15.69 2.00 -10.84
N PRO A 166 -15.30 1.46 -12.03
CA PRO A 166 -13.93 1.22 -12.48
C PRO A 166 -13.16 2.54 -12.69
N GLY A 167 -11.83 2.49 -12.59
CA GLY A 167 -10.98 3.65 -12.87
C GLY A 167 -11.06 4.06 -14.34
N PRO A 168 -11.21 5.38 -14.66
CA PRO A 168 -11.45 5.85 -16.02
C PRO A 168 -10.29 5.61 -16.99
N THR A 169 -9.10 5.39 -16.48
CA THR A 169 -7.89 5.10 -17.29
C THR A 169 -7.56 3.61 -17.41
N MET A 170 -8.36 2.76 -16.78
CA MET A 170 -8.09 1.33 -16.73
C MET A 170 -8.61 0.61 -17.97
N THR A 171 -7.69 -0.08 -18.68
CA THR A 171 -8.07 -1.05 -19.72
C THR A 171 -8.26 -2.43 -19.11
N PRO A 172 -8.97 -3.37 -19.79
CA PRO A 172 -9.08 -4.75 -19.32
C PRO A 172 -7.71 -5.43 -19.09
N GLU A 173 -6.74 -5.17 -19.96
CA GLU A 173 -5.38 -5.73 -19.89
C GLU A 173 -4.64 -5.19 -18.66
N LEU A 174 -4.70 -3.88 -18.42
CA LEU A 174 -4.05 -3.25 -17.27
C LEU A 174 -4.70 -3.71 -15.97
N ARG A 175 -6.04 -3.78 -15.92
CA ARG A 175 -6.78 -4.32 -14.76
C ARG A 175 -6.35 -5.75 -14.45
N ASN A 176 -6.25 -6.59 -15.47
CA ASN A 176 -5.79 -7.96 -15.28
C ASN A 176 -4.34 -8.02 -14.77
N ALA A 177 -3.44 -7.25 -15.37
CA ALA A 177 -2.03 -7.23 -14.97
C ALA A 177 -1.85 -6.77 -13.52
N MET A 178 -2.50 -5.66 -13.14
CA MET A 178 -2.46 -5.16 -11.77
C MET A 178 -3.17 -6.09 -10.79
N GLY A 179 -4.29 -6.70 -11.20
CA GLY A 179 -5.00 -7.70 -10.41
C GLY A 179 -4.16 -8.93 -10.10
N GLN A 180 -3.42 -9.45 -11.09
CA GLN A 180 -2.50 -10.57 -10.89
C GLN A 180 -1.32 -10.20 -9.99
N ALA A 181 -0.78 -8.98 -10.12
CA ALA A 181 0.26 -8.48 -9.23
C ALA A 181 -0.26 -8.37 -7.78
N ALA A 182 -1.50 -7.91 -7.58
CA ALA A 182 -2.11 -7.85 -6.25
C ALA A 182 -2.36 -9.23 -5.64
N ILE A 183 -2.77 -10.22 -6.44
CA ILE A 183 -2.90 -11.62 -6.02
C ILE A 183 -1.52 -12.18 -5.61
N ALA A 184 -0.47 -11.91 -6.40
CA ALA A 184 0.88 -12.34 -6.09
C ALA A 184 1.37 -11.71 -4.78
N ALA A 185 1.10 -10.42 -4.57
CA ALA A 185 1.41 -9.71 -3.32
C ALA A 185 0.73 -10.36 -2.10
N ALA A 186 -0.57 -10.63 -2.19
CA ALA A 186 -1.33 -11.27 -1.10
C ALA A 186 -0.82 -12.68 -0.79
N LYS A 187 -0.53 -13.47 -1.82
CA LYS A 187 0.02 -14.83 -1.66
C LYS A 187 1.41 -14.84 -1.03
N ALA A 188 2.26 -13.84 -1.31
CA ALA A 188 3.62 -13.76 -0.77
C ALA A 188 3.67 -13.59 0.77
N VAL A 189 2.55 -13.24 1.38
CA VAL A 189 2.42 -13.05 2.83
C VAL A 189 1.35 -13.93 3.46
N ASP A 190 0.89 -14.96 2.75
CA ASP A 190 -0.17 -15.87 3.21
C ASP A 190 -1.41 -15.10 3.71
N TYR A 191 -1.83 -14.09 2.93
CA TYR A 191 -2.89 -13.17 3.31
C TYR A 191 -4.23 -13.88 3.47
N VAL A 192 -4.99 -13.47 4.48
CA VAL A 192 -6.36 -13.93 4.73
C VAL A 192 -7.27 -12.74 5.02
N GLY A 193 -8.48 -12.74 4.49
CA GLY A 193 -9.45 -11.66 4.64
C GLY A 193 -9.42 -10.67 3.49
N ALA A 194 -10.01 -9.50 3.72
CA ALA A 194 -10.02 -8.39 2.79
C ALA A 194 -8.78 -7.50 2.99
N GLY A 195 -8.11 -7.15 1.90
CA GLY A 195 -6.98 -6.23 1.89
C GLY A 195 -6.94 -5.45 0.60
N THR A 196 -6.09 -4.43 0.55
CA THR A 196 -5.94 -3.58 -0.63
C THR A 196 -4.47 -3.41 -0.95
N VAL A 197 -4.11 -3.67 -2.21
CA VAL A 197 -2.76 -3.41 -2.72
C VAL A 197 -2.79 -2.11 -3.52
N GLU A 198 -2.04 -1.12 -3.05
CA GLU A 198 -1.96 0.19 -3.67
C GLU A 198 -0.78 0.26 -4.64
N PHE A 199 -1.03 0.88 -5.79
CA PHE A 199 -0.05 1.06 -6.86
C PHE A 199 -0.01 2.51 -7.33
N LEU A 200 1.15 2.94 -7.81
CA LEU A 200 1.31 4.12 -8.64
C LEU A 200 1.34 3.69 -10.11
N LEU A 201 0.40 4.19 -10.89
CA LEU A 201 0.35 4.01 -12.34
C LEU A 201 0.96 5.23 -13.01
N ALA A 202 2.12 5.03 -13.64
CA ALA A 202 2.81 6.09 -14.38
C ALA A 202 2.10 6.43 -15.70
N PRO A 203 2.31 7.64 -16.26
CA PRO A 203 1.77 7.99 -17.59
C PRO A 203 2.25 7.08 -18.73
N SER A 204 3.37 6.37 -18.54
CA SER A 204 3.88 5.35 -19.47
C SER A 204 3.04 4.08 -19.53
N GLY A 205 2.11 3.87 -18.58
CA GLY A 205 1.37 2.63 -18.38
C GLY A 205 2.09 1.62 -17.47
N GLU A 206 3.30 1.90 -17.03
CA GLU A 206 3.98 1.11 -16.00
C GLU A 206 3.32 1.34 -14.64
N PHE A 207 3.20 0.29 -13.84
CA PHE A 207 2.67 0.41 -12.48
C PHE A 207 3.63 -0.17 -11.46
N PHE A 208 3.63 0.38 -10.26
CA PHE A 208 4.55 0.02 -9.19
C PHE A 208 3.83 -0.07 -7.85
N PHE A 209 4.14 -1.11 -7.10
CA PHE A 209 3.66 -1.29 -5.74
C PHE A 209 4.03 -0.08 -4.86
N LEU A 210 3.05 0.44 -4.15
CA LEU A 210 3.22 1.51 -3.17
C LEU A 210 3.18 0.95 -1.74
N GLU A 211 2.05 0.32 -1.36
CA GLU A 211 1.85 -0.30 -0.05
C GLU A 211 0.70 -1.32 -0.10
N MET A 212 0.56 -2.11 0.96
CA MET A 212 -0.59 -2.97 1.16
C MET A 212 -1.29 -2.59 2.47
N ASN A 213 -2.55 -2.23 2.38
CA ASN A 213 -3.39 -2.04 3.56
C ASN A 213 -3.96 -3.38 3.99
N THR A 214 -3.55 -3.84 5.17
CA THR A 214 -3.89 -5.16 5.71
C THR A 214 -5.24 -5.17 6.44
N ARG A 215 -6.21 -4.44 5.91
CA ARG A 215 -7.55 -4.22 6.45
C ARG A 215 -8.54 -3.85 5.35
N ILE A 216 -9.81 -3.80 5.70
CA ILE A 216 -10.81 -3.13 4.88
C ILE A 216 -10.57 -1.61 4.89
N GLN A 217 -10.82 -0.94 3.78
CA GLN A 217 -10.70 0.51 3.66
C GLN A 217 -12.06 1.21 3.63
N VAL A 218 -12.07 2.54 3.87
CA VAL A 218 -13.30 3.34 3.85
C VAL A 218 -13.97 3.25 2.50
N GLU A 219 -13.20 3.28 1.42
CA GLU A 219 -13.61 3.30 0.02
C GLU A 219 -14.03 1.92 -0.56
N HIS A 220 -14.15 0.87 0.27
CA HIS A 220 -14.64 -0.44 -0.20
C HIS A 220 -16.05 -0.40 -0.83
N PRO A 221 -16.96 0.54 -0.47
CA PRO A 221 -18.32 0.55 -1.01
C PRO A 221 -18.37 0.72 -2.53
N VAL A 222 -17.43 1.47 -3.16
CA VAL A 222 -17.44 1.58 -4.63
C VAL A 222 -17.16 0.23 -5.30
N THR A 223 -16.32 -0.61 -4.69
CA THR A 223 -16.08 -1.99 -5.16
C THR A 223 -17.32 -2.85 -4.98
N GLU A 224 -18.00 -2.79 -3.83
CA GLU A 224 -19.22 -3.54 -3.58
C GLU A 224 -20.33 -3.18 -4.56
N LEU A 225 -20.49 -1.90 -4.85
CA LEU A 225 -21.52 -1.40 -5.79
C LEU A 225 -21.31 -1.91 -7.22
N VAL A 226 -20.06 -1.99 -7.70
CA VAL A 226 -19.78 -2.43 -9.07
C VAL A 226 -19.63 -3.95 -9.22
N THR A 227 -19.34 -4.67 -8.12
CA THR A 227 -19.16 -6.15 -8.15
C THR A 227 -20.35 -6.90 -7.63
N GLY A 228 -21.16 -6.29 -6.76
CA GLY A 228 -22.25 -6.95 -6.01
C GLY A 228 -21.72 -7.86 -4.87
N VAL A 229 -20.44 -7.80 -4.53
CA VAL A 229 -19.84 -8.57 -3.44
C VAL A 229 -19.91 -7.77 -2.14
N ASP A 230 -20.55 -8.31 -1.11
CA ASP A 230 -20.52 -7.75 0.25
C ASP A 230 -19.22 -8.22 0.93
N ILE A 231 -18.21 -7.32 0.93
CA ILE A 231 -16.86 -7.62 1.40
C ILE A 231 -16.85 -7.88 2.91
N VAL A 232 -17.63 -7.14 3.67
CA VAL A 232 -17.72 -7.32 5.14
C VAL A 232 -18.31 -8.68 5.47
N ARG A 233 -19.34 -9.09 4.77
CA ARG A 233 -19.94 -10.43 4.91
C ARG A 233 -18.94 -11.54 4.58
N GLU A 234 -18.18 -11.36 3.50
CA GLU A 234 -17.14 -12.33 3.12
C GLU A 234 -16.03 -12.41 4.17
N GLN A 235 -15.61 -11.28 4.77
CA GLN A 235 -14.65 -11.30 5.88
C GLN A 235 -15.15 -12.15 7.06
N LEU A 236 -16.40 -12.01 7.45
CA LEU A 236 -16.99 -12.78 8.55
C LEU A 236 -17.07 -14.28 8.21
N ARG A 237 -17.44 -14.63 6.99
CA ARG A 237 -17.46 -16.02 6.51
C ARG A 237 -16.08 -16.66 6.52
N ILE A 238 -15.10 -15.94 5.98
CA ILE A 238 -13.70 -16.38 5.95
C ILE A 238 -13.18 -16.60 7.37
N ALA A 239 -13.48 -15.69 8.31
CA ALA A 239 -13.09 -15.82 9.70
C ALA A 239 -13.73 -17.04 10.40
N GLN A 240 -14.90 -17.47 9.94
CA GLN A 240 -15.57 -18.71 10.39
C GLN A 240 -14.99 -19.98 9.74
N GLY A 241 -13.99 -19.85 8.87
CA GLY A 241 -13.37 -20.96 8.14
C GLY A 241 -14.15 -21.42 6.90
N GLU A 242 -15.18 -20.67 6.50
CA GLU A 242 -15.90 -20.92 5.25
C GLU A 242 -15.08 -20.46 4.03
N PRO A 243 -15.21 -21.13 2.88
CA PRO A 243 -14.66 -20.60 1.64
C PRO A 243 -15.40 -19.33 1.23
N MET A 244 -14.68 -18.42 0.54
CA MET A 244 -15.34 -17.24 -0.03
C MET A 244 -16.40 -17.63 -1.06
N SER A 245 -17.51 -16.87 -1.12
CA SER A 245 -18.63 -17.16 -2.02
C SER A 245 -18.54 -16.42 -3.36
N CYS A 246 -17.69 -15.39 -3.49
CA CYS A 246 -17.57 -14.62 -4.72
C CYS A 246 -17.02 -15.47 -5.86
N GLY A 247 -17.61 -15.32 -7.05
CA GLY A 247 -17.18 -15.95 -8.30
C GLY A 247 -16.12 -15.16 -9.04
N ASP A 248 -16.10 -15.31 -10.37
CA ASP A 248 -15.24 -14.52 -11.24
C ASP A 248 -15.66 -13.05 -11.23
N LEU A 249 -14.67 -12.17 -11.35
CA LEU A 249 -14.90 -10.72 -11.33
C LEU A 249 -15.79 -10.30 -12.51
N MET A 250 -16.90 -9.67 -12.17
CA MET A 250 -17.79 -9.01 -13.13
C MET A 250 -18.08 -7.58 -12.65
N LEU A 251 -17.54 -6.59 -13.33
CA LEU A 251 -17.84 -5.18 -13.05
C LEU A 251 -19.12 -4.76 -13.78
N ARG A 252 -20.03 -4.11 -13.05
CA ARG A 252 -21.31 -3.59 -13.58
C ARG A 252 -21.47 -2.15 -13.18
N GLY A 253 -21.68 -1.29 -14.19
CA GLY A 253 -21.90 0.14 -13.96
C GLY A 253 -20.63 0.87 -13.52
N HIS A 254 -20.83 1.93 -12.77
CA HIS A 254 -19.79 2.82 -12.26
C HIS A 254 -20.24 3.38 -10.91
N ALA A 255 -19.34 3.45 -9.95
CA ALA A 255 -19.60 3.98 -8.62
C ALA A 255 -18.58 5.04 -8.24
N ILE A 256 -19.06 6.06 -7.54
CA ILE A 256 -18.25 7.17 -7.04
C ILE A 256 -18.54 7.32 -5.55
N GLU A 257 -17.48 7.48 -4.76
CA GLU A 257 -17.56 7.85 -3.35
C GLU A 257 -16.82 9.16 -3.13
N VAL A 258 -17.34 9.99 -2.24
CA VAL A 258 -16.68 11.22 -1.79
C VAL A 258 -16.68 11.29 -0.29
N ARG A 259 -15.60 11.79 0.28
CA ARG A 259 -15.48 12.00 1.72
C ARG A 259 -15.93 13.41 2.08
N LEU A 260 -16.99 13.49 2.86
CA LEU A 260 -17.48 14.76 3.39
C LEU A 260 -16.92 14.98 4.80
N TYR A 261 -16.18 16.05 4.97
CA TYR A 261 -15.61 16.45 6.25
C TYR A 261 -16.38 17.68 6.79
N ALA A 262 -16.89 17.57 8.01
CA ALA A 262 -17.41 18.72 8.75
C ALA A 262 -16.26 19.27 9.59
N GLU A 263 -15.59 20.30 9.10
CA GLU A 263 -14.47 20.99 9.77
C GLU A 263 -14.84 22.45 9.97
N ASP A 264 -14.42 23.03 11.09
CA ASP A 264 -14.43 24.48 11.29
C ASP A 264 -13.30 25.09 10.44
N ALA A 265 -13.60 26.23 9.77
CA ALA A 265 -12.73 26.88 8.80
C ALA A 265 -11.52 27.58 9.47
#